data_190deb039609d7749c5c27ba426eec6f
#
_entry.id   190deb039609d7749c5c27ba426eec6f
#
_cell.length_a   1.000
_cell.length_b   1.000
_cell.length_c   1.000
_cell.angle_alpha   90.00
_cell.angle_beta   90.00
_cell.angle_gamma   90.00
#
_symmetry.space_group_name_H-M   'P 1'
#
loop_
_entity.id
_entity.type
_entity.pdbx_description
1 polymer ?
#
loop_
_entity_poly.entity_id
_entity_poly.type
_entity_poly.pdbx_seq_one_letter_code
_entity_poly.pdbx_strand_id
1 'polypeptide(L)'
;MLIQTAGLNILLDPVWSKRVSPFRFVGPKRVNDPGIAFADLPSIDVVLVSHGHYDHLDLTTLSRLAAIHHPRVVTPLGNDTIMRNHDPTIAAEAYDWEDQVNIGAGVVATLVATRHTGLRETYLTETCHCGPRS
;
A
#
# COMPACT_ATOMS: atom_id res chain seq x y z
N MET A 1 4.86 5.84 2.82
CA MET A 1 4.47 7.09 3.56
C MET A 1 3.46 6.72 4.64
N LEU A 2 3.56 7.26 5.87
CA LEU A 2 2.55 7.07 6.92
C LEU A 2 1.60 8.27 6.94
N ILE A 3 0.31 7.99 6.94
CA ILE A 3 -0.76 8.99 7.03
C ILE A 3 -1.60 8.67 8.25
N GLN A 4 -1.84 9.66 9.09
CA GLN A 4 -2.67 9.55 10.27
C GLN A 4 -3.85 10.51 10.14
N THR A 5 -5.05 9.97 10.02
CA THR A 5 -6.28 10.76 9.85
C THR A 5 -7.49 10.04 10.44
N ALA A 6 -8.42 10.79 11.02
CA ALA A 6 -9.67 10.27 11.58
C ALA A 6 -9.49 9.05 12.53
N GLY A 7 -8.35 8.96 13.22
CA GLY A 7 -8.01 7.83 14.08
C GLY A 7 -7.48 6.60 13.36
N LEU A 8 -7.29 6.68 12.03
CA LEU A 8 -6.67 5.61 11.22
C LEU A 8 -5.18 5.88 10.99
N ASN A 9 -4.40 4.81 11.00
CA ASN A 9 -3.01 4.79 10.57
C ASN A 9 -2.92 4.06 9.23
N ILE A 10 -2.59 4.80 8.18
CA ILE A 10 -2.56 4.32 6.81
C ILE A 10 -1.13 4.35 6.29
N LEU A 11 -0.65 3.25 5.71
CA LEU A 11 0.61 3.22 4.99
C LEU A 11 0.37 3.23 3.48
N LEU A 12 1.00 4.18 2.79
CA LEU A 12 1.03 4.22 1.33
C LEU A 12 2.38 3.70 0.85
N ASP A 13 2.35 2.74 -0.06
CA ASP A 13 3.50 2.09 -0.70
C ASP A 13 4.63 1.75 0.30
N PRO A 14 4.36 0.86 1.29
CA PRO A 14 5.33 0.55 2.32
C PRO A 14 6.50 -0.30 1.78
N VAL A 15 7.71 0.22 1.85
CA VAL A 15 8.94 -0.47 1.44
C VAL A 15 9.99 -0.36 2.53
N TRP A 16 10.32 -1.47 3.20
CA TRP A 16 11.39 -1.59 4.19
C TRP A 16 12.50 -2.55 3.78
N SER A 17 12.33 -3.27 2.65
CA SER A 17 13.38 -4.14 2.12
C SER A 17 14.61 -3.34 1.69
N LYS A 18 15.78 -3.91 1.96
CA LYS A 18 17.08 -3.28 1.61
C LYS A 18 17.33 -3.22 0.10
N ARG A 19 16.65 -4.05 -0.68
CA ARG A 19 16.75 -4.10 -2.14
C ARG A 19 15.35 -4.11 -2.75
N VAL A 20 15.18 -3.30 -3.74
CA VAL A 20 13.96 -3.20 -4.55
C VAL A 20 14.12 -4.16 -5.73
N SER A 21 13.88 -5.46 -5.50
CA SER A 21 14.03 -6.51 -6.52
C SER A 21 13.32 -7.79 -6.08
N PRO A 22 12.81 -8.62 -7.02
CA PRO A 22 12.29 -9.94 -6.73
C PRO A 22 13.37 -10.91 -6.20
N PHE A 23 14.65 -10.59 -6.43
CA PHE A 23 15.79 -11.41 -6.00
C PHE A 23 16.54 -10.70 -4.87
N ARG A 24 16.79 -11.43 -3.76
CA ARG A 24 17.50 -10.92 -2.58
C ARG A 24 18.91 -10.38 -2.88
N PHE A 25 19.51 -10.77 -3.99
CA PHE A 25 20.93 -10.52 -4.33
C PHE A 25 21.11 -9.58 -5.53
N VAL A 26 20.06 -9.26 -6.27
CA VAL A 26 20.10 -8.47 -7.52
C VAL A 26 19.12 -7.31 -7.43
N GLY A 27 19.53 -6.13 -7.83
CA GLY A 27 18.72 -4.91 -7.88
C GLY A 27 19.33 -3.73 -7.11
N PRO A 28 18.84 -2.52 -7.32
CA PRO A 28 19.35 -1.34 -6.65
C PRO A 28 19.17 -1.44 -5.14
N LYS A 29 20.25 -1.19 -4.42
CA LYS A 29 20.24 -1.14 -2.95
C LYS A 29 19.67 0.21 -2.51
N ARG A 30 18.85 0.19 -1.46
CA ARG A 30 18.39 1.41 -0.81
C ARG A 30 19.58 2.24 -0.33
N VAL A 31 19.57 3.53 -0.67
CA VAL A 31 20.66 4.46 -0.29
C VAL A 31 20.42 5.07 1.09
N ASN A 32 19.15 5.36 1.43
CA ASN A 32 18.75 5.94 2.71
C ASN A 32 17.91 4.98 3.53
N ASP A 33 18.08 5.03 4.86
CA ASP A 33 17.19 4.30 5.76
C ASP A 33 15.75 4.83 5.68
N PRO A 34 14.74 3.99 5.99
CA PRO A 34 13.36 4.45 6.11
C PRO A 34 13.27 5.58 7.15
N GLY A 35 12.46 6.61 6.86
CA GLY A 35 12.26 7.74 7.80
C GLY A 35 11.67 7.33 9.15
N ILE A 36 10.99 6.16 9.20
CA ILE A 36 10.49 5.51 10.42
C ILE A 36 10.99 4.08 10.41
N ALA A 37 11.61 3.62 11.50
CA ALA A 37 11.97 2.22 11.64
C ALA A 37 10.70 1.36 11.72
N PHE A 38 10.74 0.14 11.16
CA PHE A 38 9.57 -0.74 11.16
C PHE A 38 9.05 -1.04 12.57
N ALA A 39 9.94 -1.16 13.55
CA ALA A 39 9.59 -1.40 14.95
C ALA A 39 8.91 -0.20 15.65
N ASP A 40 9.06 1.00 15.10
CA ASP A 40 8.49 2.24 15.65
C ASP A 40 7.14 2.61 15.00
N LEU A 41 6.62 1.75 14.11
CA LEU A 41 5.31 1.96 13.50
C LEU A 41 4.21 1.87 14.55
N PRO A 42 3.21 2.78 14.53
CA PRO A 42 1.97 2.57 15.26
C PRO A 42 1.21 1.34 14.70
N SER A 43 0.14 0.93 15.37
CA SER A 43 -0.76 -0.08 14.80
C SER A 43 -1.29 0.39 13.46
N ILE A 44 -1.08 -0.38 12.39
CA ILE A 44 -1.47 -0.02 11.03
C ILE A 44 -2.83 -0.64 10.71
N ASP A 45 -3.79 0.19 10.32
CA ASP A 45 -5.15 -0.23 10.00
C ASP A 45 -5.31 -0.57 8.51
N VAL A 46 -4.70 0.23 7.66
CA VAL A 46 -4.82 0.10 6.19
C VAL A 46 -3.47 0.29 5.51
N VAL A 47 -3.24 -0.51 4.49
CA VAL A 47 -2.13 -0.34 3.54
C VAL A 47 -2.71 -0.06 2.16
N LEU A 48 -2.24 1.00 1.52
CA LEU A 48 -2.56 1.34 0.14
C LEU A 48 -1.33 1.04 -0.73
N VAL A 49 -1.51 0.22 -1.75
CA VAL A 49 -0.46 -0.09 -2.74
C VAL A 49 -0.86 0.50 -4.08
N SER A 50 -0.09 1.45 -4.58
CA SER A 50 -0.45 2.23 -5.78
C SER A 50 -0.31 1.43 -7.07
N HIS A 51 0.73 0.60 -7.20
CA HIS A 51 0.98 -0.20 -8.40
C HIS A 51 1.94 -1.37 -8.13
N GLY A 52 2.06 -2.28 -9.11
CA GLY A 52 2.78 -3.55 -8.96
C GLY A 52 4.29 -3.51 -9.16
N HIS A 53 4.93 -2.35 -9.29
CA HIS A 53 6.39 -2.27 -9.38
C HIS A 53 7.06 -2.59 -8.04
N TYR A 54 8.25 -3.19 -8.09
CA TYR A 54 8.98 -3.65 -6.90
C TYR A 54 9.37 -2.55 -5.93
N ASP A 55 9.48 -1.31 -6.39
CA ASP A 55 9.73 -0.11 -5.58
C ASP A 55 8.49 0.36 -4.81
N HIS A 56 7.31 -0.15 -5.14
CA HIS A 56 6.04 0.14 -4.46
C HIS A 56 5.35 -1.12 -3.89
N LEU A 57 5.66 -2.30 -4.44
CA LEU A 57 5.12 -3.60 -4.00
C LEU A 57 6.21 -4.44 -3.36
N ASP A 58 6.48 -4.18 -2.08
CA ASP A 58 7.42 -4.96 -1.26
C ASP A 58 6.68 -6.07 -0.52
N LEU A 59 6.65 -7.26 -1.12
CA LEU A 59 5.94 -8.42 -0.58
C LEU A 59 6.47 -8.86 0.79
N THR A 60 7.77 -8.75 1.03
CA THR A 60 8.37 -9.06 2.34
C THR A 60 7.87 -8.12 3.43
N THR A 61 7.79 -6.83 3.12
CA THR A 61 7.25 -5.83 4.05
C THR A 61 5.76 -6.07 4.30
N LEU A 62 4.98 -6.39 3.25
CA LEU A 62 3.55 -6.69 3.39
C LEU A 62 3.29 -7.93 4.26
N SER A 63 4.08 -9.01 4.10
CA SER A 63 3.99 -10.18 4.98
C SER A 63 4.29 -9.85 6.44
N ARG A 64 5.29 -9.01 6.70
CA ARG A 64 5.60 -8.55 8.07
C ARG A 64 4.48 -7.71 8.66
N LEU A 65 3.89 -6.82 7.87
CA LEU A 65 2.72 -6.02 8.30
C LEU A 65 1.51 -6.91 8.57
N ALA A 66 1.23 -7.89 7.71
CA ALA A 66 0.15 -8.85 7.91
C ALA A 66 0.32 -9.63 9.21
N ALA A 67 1.54 -10.10 9.52
CA ALA A 67 1.83 -10.87 10.72
C ALA A 67 1.68 -10.07 12.03
N ILE A 68 1.97 -8.76 12.02
CA ILE A 68 2.04 -7.94 13.24
C ILE A 68 0.81 -7.05 13.41
N HIS A 69 0.34 -6.43 12.34
CA HIS A 69 -0.71 -5.41 12.38
C HIS A 69 -2.05 -5.86 11.80
N HIS A 70 -2.05 -6.92 10.96
CA HIS A 70 -3.25 -7.43 10.27
C HIS A 70 -4.04 -6.34 9.50
N PRO A 71 -3.40 -5.46 8.73
CA PRO A 71 -4.09 -4.37 8.05
C PRO A 71 -4.93 -4.87 6.87
N ARG A 72 -5.95 -4.11 6.49
CA ARG A 72 -6.53 -4.24 5.16
C ARG A 72 -5.52 -3.73 4.12
N VAL A 73 -5.36 -4.45 3.02
CA VAL A 73 -4.49 -4.02 1.92
C VAL A 73 -5.37 -3.72 0.70
N VAL A 74 -5.41 -2.46 0.30
CA VAL A 74 -6.16 -1.98 -0.88
C VAL A 74 -5.19 -1.75 -2.03
N THR A 75 -5.50 -2.30 -3.19
CA THR A 75 -4.60 -2.28 -4.35
C THR A 75 -5.39 -2.30 -5.66
N PRO A 76 -4.80 -1.84 -6.79
CA PRO A 76 -5.37 -2.07 -8.10
C PRO A 76 -5.46 -3.56 -8.47
N LEU A 77 -6.34 -3.85 -9.44
CA LEU A 77 -6.57 -5.21 -9.97
C LEU A 77 -5.26 -5.91 -10.36
N GLY A 78 -5.17 -7.19 -10.01
CA GLY A 78 -4.05 -8.08 -10.35
C GLY A 78 -2.95 -8.15 -9.28
N ASN A 79 -2.75 -7.11 -8.47
CA ASN A 79 -1.75 -7.13 -7.41
C ASN A 79 -2.16 -8.02 -6.24
N ASP A 80 -3.44 -8.12 -5.95
CA ASP A 80 -3.99 -8.98 -4.90
C ASP A 80 -3.65 -10.46 -5.11
N THR A 81 -3.66 -10.92 -6.36
CA THR A 81 -3.27 -12.29 -6.71
C THR A 81 -1.78 -12.51 -6.43
N ILE A 82 -0.92 -11.54 -6.79
CA ILE A 82 0.52 -11.61 -6.53
C ILE A 82 0.78 -11.68 -5.02
N MET A 83 0.11 -10.82 -4.25
CA MET A 83 0.24 -10.76 -2.78
C MET A 83 -0.20 -12.07 -2.13
N ARG A 84 -1.38 -12.59 -2.48
CA ARG A 84 -1.94 -13.83 -1.92
C ARG A 84 -1.15 -15.08 -2.29
N ASN A 85 -0.57 -15.11 -3.49
CA ASN A 85 0.31 -16.19 -3.91
C ASN A 85 1.64 -16.18 -3.14
N HIS A 86 2.11 -15.00 -2.75
CA HIS A 86 3.31 -14.87 -1.93
C HIS A 86 3.04 -15.21 -0.47
N ASP A 87 1.96 -14.68 0.09
CA ASP A 87 1.54 -14.89 1.47
C ASP A 87 0.02 -14.79 1.60
N PRO A 88 -0.69 -15.91 1.83
CA PRO A 88 -2.14 -15.92 1.96
C PRO A 88 -2.68 -15.13 3.16
N THR A 89 -1.83 -14.77 4.12
CA THR A 89 -2.24 -13.98 5.31
C THR A 89 -2.41 -12.49 5.00
N ILE A 90 -1.93 -12.04 3.84
CA ILE A 90 -2.13 -10.66 3.39
C ILE A 90 -3.60 -10.48 2.99
N ALA A 91 -4.33 -9.65 3.72
CA ALA A 91 -5.74 -9.34 3.46
C ALA A 91 -5.87 -8.34 2.30
N ALA A 92 -5.51 -8.77 1.09
CA ALA A 92 -5.49 -7.95 -0.11
C ALA A 92 -6.87 -7.90 -0.78
N GLU A 93 -7.33 -6.67 -1.05
CA GLU A 93 -8.56 -6.37 -1.78
C GLU A 93 -8.21 -5.56 -3.03
N ALA A 94 -8.62 -6.04 -4.21
CA ALA A 94 -8.34 -5.39 -5.49
C ALA A 94 -9.56 -4.63 -6.00
N TYR A 95 -9.31 -3.45 -6.55
CA TYR A 95 -10.34 -2.55 -7.08
C TYR A 95 -9.94 -2.02 -8.45
N ASP A 96 -10.94 -1.63 -9.24
CA ASP A 96 -10.74 -1.06 -10.57
C ASP A 96 -10.62 0.46 -10.53
N TRP A 97 -10.39 1.05 -11.68
CA TRP A 97 -10.33 2.50 -11.83
C TRP A 97 -11.66 3.15 -11.46
N GLU A 98 -11.57 4.34 -10.86
CA GLU A 98 -12.69 5.14 -10.38
C GLU A 98 -13.48 4.51 -9.21
N ASP A 99 -13.11 3.30 -8.78
CA ASP A 99 -13.70 2.71 -7.59
C ASP A 99 -13.39 3.55 -6.35
N GLN A 100 -14.39 3.66 -5.50
CA GLN A 100 -14.29 4.31 -4.20
C GLN A 100 -14.42 3.28 -3.09
N VAL A 101 -13.45 3.24 -2.22
CA VAL A 101 -13.36 2.25 -1.13
C VAL A 101 -13.41 2.97 0.21
N ASN A 102 -14.42 2.68 1.00
CA ASN A 102 -14.43 3.14 2.40
C ASN A 102 -13.40 2.33 3.19
N ILE A 103 -12.35 3.01 3.64
CA ILE A 103 -11.25 2.41 4.39
C ILE A 103 -11.40 2.53 5.90
N GLY A 104 -12.50 3.10 6.38
CA GLY A 104 -12.86 3.25 7.78
C GLY A 104 -13.03 4.70 8.20
N ALA A 105 -13.74 4.93 9.30
CA ALA A 105 -13.95 6.24 9.92
C ALA A 105 -14.47 7.34 8.94
N GLY A 106 -15.15 6.96 7.86
CA GLY A 106 -15.65 7.88 6.82
C GLY A 106 -14.56 8.35 5.84
N VAL A 107 -13.37 7.78 5.89
CA VAL A 107 -12.30 8.03 4.92
C VAL A 107 -12.50 7.15 3.69
N VAL A 108 -12.45 7.77 2.52
CA VAL A 108 -12.63 7.08 1.24
C VAL A 108 -11.35 7.18 0.43
N ALA A 109 -10.85 6.02 -0.04
CA ALA A 109 -9.79 5.94 -1.02
C ALA A 109 -10.40 5.81 -2.42
N THR A 110 -9.94 6.62 -3.37
CA THR A 110 -10.36 6.55 -4.77
C THR A 110 -9.19 6.11 -5.64
N LEU A 111 -9.43 5.11 -6.49
CA LEU A 111 -8.44 4.65 -7.45
C LEU A 111 -8.53 5.50 -8.71
N VAL A 112 -7.45 6.21 -9.03
CA VAL A 112 -7.40 7.08 -10.22
C VAL A 112 -6.32 6.58 -11.18
N ALA A 113 -6.71 6.44 -12.45
CA ALA A 113 -5.76 6.11 -13.50
C ALA A 113 -4.85 7.32 -13.79
N THR A 114 -3.54 7.16 -13.63
CA THR A 114 -2.56 8.15 -14.04
C THR A 114 -1.66 7.61 -15.15
N ARG A 115 -1.10 8.50 -15.97
CA ARG A 115 -0.08 8.12 -16.95
C ARG A 115 1.30 8.31 -16.34
N HIS A 116 2.02 7.24 -16.20
CA HIS A 116 3.45 7.30 -15.89
C HIS A 116 4.22 6.79 -17.11
N THR A 117 5.10 7.63 -17.67
CA THR A 117 6.07 7.36 -18.75
C THR A 117 5.79 6.10 -19.60
N GLY A 118 4.76 6.18 -20.47
CA GLY A 118 4.56 5.23 -21.58
C GLY A 118 3.78 3.96 -21.30
N LEU A 119 3.45 3.64 -20.06
CA LEU A 119 2.57 2.53 -19.67
C LEU A 119 1.35 3.08 -18.92
N ARG A 120 0.18 2.49 -19.16
CA ARG A 120 -1.02 2.76 -18.36
C ARG A 120 -0.88 2.02 -17.04
N GLU A 121 -0.57 2.74 -15.99
CA GLU A 121 -0.54 2.20 -14.63
C GLU A 121 -1.63 2.86 -13.79
N THR A 122 -2.19 2.08 -12.89
CA THR A 122 -3.23 2.53 -11.96
C THR A 122 -2.56 3.06 -10.71
N TYR A 123 -2.87 4.27 -10.31
CA TYR A 123 -2.41 4.86 -9.06
C TYR A 123 -3.58 5.13 -8.13
N LEU A 124 -3.36 4.94 -6.84
CA LEU A 124 -4.25 5.39 -5.80
C LEU A 124 -3.98 6.87 -5.50
N THR A 125 -4.97 7.73 -5.71
CA THR A 125 -4.95 9.08 -5.17
C THR A 125 -5.91 9.16 -4.00
N GLU A 126 -5.45 9.72 -2.90
CA GLU A 126 -6.29 10.02 -1.77
C GLU A 126 -7.03 11.33 -2.03
N THR A 127 -8.34 11.26 -2.07
CA THR A 127 -9.18 12.44 -1.85
C THR A 127 -9.85 12.27 -0.49
N CYS A 128 -9.32 12.95 0.51
CA CYS A 128 -9.97 13.09 1.79
C CYS A 128 -11.18 14.04 1.60
N HIS A 129 -12.35 13.48 1.31
CA HIS A 129 -13.58 14.24 1.38
C HIS A 129 -14.12 14.13 2.82
N CYS A 130 -13.67 15.03 3.68
CA CYS A 130 -14.40 15.33 4.90
C CYS A 130 -15.66 16.09 4.51
N GLY A 131 -16.71 15.38 4.11
CA GLY A 131 -18.03 15.94 3.92
C GLY A 131 -18.63 16.35 5.28
N PRO A 132 -19.35 17.47 5.38
CA PRO A 132 -20.01 17.84 6.61
C PRO A 132 -21.05 16.77 6.98
N ARG A 133 -21.02 16.34 8.23
CA ARG A 133 -22.07 15.50 8.80
C ARG A 133 -23.38 16.32 8.78
N SER A 134 -24.29 15.90 7.99
CA SER A 134 -25.71 16.24 8.19
C SER A 134 -26.34 15.32 9.20
#